data_c8112be94db99778407e1e365591d2eb
#
_entry.id   c8112be94db99778407e1e365591d2eb
#
_cell.length_a   1.000
_cell.length_b   1.000
_cell.length_c   1.000
_cell.angle_alpha   90.00
_cell.angle_beta   90.00
_cell.angle_gamma   90.00
#
_symmetry.space_group_name_H-M   'P 1'
#
loop_
_entity.id
_entity.type
_entity.pdbx_description
1 polymer ?
#
loop_
_entity_poly.entity_id
_entity_poly.type
_entity_poly.pdbx_seq_one_letter_code
_entity_poly.pdbx_strand_id
1 'polypeptide(L)'
;VENYRPGSMQKHGLDFTSLRTLNSKIIYVSISAFGQNGPHGHRPGFDDVIQATSGFMSINQRGNGPIRTGGPVLDYATGMQAASATLAAVLTQGQTGQAQHVDVAMQDVTHLLVNRQATLAATNGTELPPGQDRDGPMLGRFATADGWVMLAGYLPRHQRAICRVLNLQEFADMGGAELAEKSAELETAVAAVLLTNSSDEWDKLFSEAGVVAGAVRDLVNIHATGQPEARELFVTRRSPQREVRVTTAGYRLNDEVMAPAGDLPGLGQHTDEILGNLGLSDTAIKALRSAKVVA
;
A
#
# COMPACT_ATOMS: atom_id res chain seq x y z
N VAL A 1 0.23 -18.49 10.71
CA VAL A 1 0.62 -17.66 9.55
C VAL A 1 2.06 -18.00 9.17
N GLU A 2 2.31 -18.22 7.89
CA GLU A 2 3.65 -18.44 7.37
C GLU A 2 3.83 -17.72 6.03
N ASN A 3 5.07 -17.37 5.68
CA ASN A 3 5.43 -16.75 4.42
C ASN A 3 6.68 -17.39 3.78
N TYR A 4 6.82 -18.70 3.97
CA TYR A 4 7.88 -19.48 3.36
C TYR A 4 7.53 -19.88 1.91
N ARG A 5 8.50 -20.42 1.19
CA ARG A 5 8.25 -21.01 -0.13
C ARG A 5 7.28 -22.18 0.00
N PRO A 6 6.33 -22.35 -0.93
CA PRO A 6 5.45 -23.51 -0.96
C PRO A 6 6.20 -24.83 -0.81
N GLY A 7 5.68 -25.73 0.02
CA GLY A 7 6.31 -27.00 0.37
C GLY A 7 7.37 -26.94 1.48
N SER A 8 7.79 -25.75 1.93
CA SER A 8 8.78 -25.66 3.02
C SER A 8 8.22 -26.15 4.33
N MET A 9 7.02 -25.72 4.71
CA MET A 9 6.37 -26.13 5.95
C MET A 9 6.01 -27.63 5.96
N GLN A 10 5.70 -28.18 4.79
CA GLN A 10 5.43 -29.61 4.63
C GLN A 10 6.61 -30.50 5.05
N LYS A 11 7.85 -30.08 4.76
CA LYS A 11 9.07 -30.81 5.16
C LYS A 11 9.22 -30.95 6.67
N HIS A 12 8.57 -30.06 7.42
CA HIS A 12 8.60 -30.03 8.90
C HIS A 12 7.30 -30.56 9.53
N GLY A 13 6.34 -31.05 8.74
CA GLY A 13 5.03 -31.47 9.23
C GLY A 13 4.20 -30.32 9.80
N LEU A 14 4.49 -29.08 9.37
CA LEU A 14 3.84 -27.83 9.82
C LEU A 14 2.95 -27.23 8.74
N ASP A 15 2.62 -27.96 7.69
CA ASP A 15 1.65 -27.56 6.66
C ASP A 15 0.20 -27.70 7.14
N PHE A 16 -0.73 -27.09 6.40
CA PHE A 16 -2.15 -27.13 6.75
C PHE A 16 -2.70 -28.55 6.92
N THR A 17 -2.31 -29.47 6.03
CA THR A 17 -2.83 -30.84 6.06
C THR A 17 -2.39 -31.58 7.31
N SER A 18 -1.12 -31.42 7.72
CA SER A 18 -0.57 -32.00 8.94
C SER A 18 -1.19 -31.37 10.18
N LEU A 19 -1.25 -30.04 10.26
CA LEU A 19 -1.72 -29.35 11.44
C LEU A 19 -3.22 -29.48 11.69
N ARG A 20 -4.05 -29.59 10.64
CA ARG A 20 -5.50 -29.82 10.82
C ARG A 20 -5.83 -31.17 11.44
N THR A 21 -4.92 -32.16 11.37
CA THR A 21 -5.12 -33.44 12.06
C THR A 21 -4.96 -33.30 13.57
N LEU A 22 -4.13 -32.35 14.01
CA LEU A 22 -3.88 -32.04 15.42
C LEU A 22 -4.93 -31.05 15.96
N ASN A 23 -5.34 -30.11 15.13
CA ASN A 23 -6.35 -29.09 15.47
C ASN A 23 -7.33 -28.93 14.31
N SER A 24 -8.49 -29.60 14.41
CA SER A 24 -9.55 -29.56 13.39
C SER A 24 -10.22 -28.18 13.22
N LYS A 25 -9.85 -27.21 14.03
CA LYS A 25 -10.34 -25.82 14.01
C LYS A 25 -9.27 -24.81 13.64
N ILE A 26 -8.10 -25.25 13.19
CA ILE A 26 -6.99 -24.35 12.86
C ILE A 26 -7.36 -23.42 11.69
N ILE A 27 -6.92 -22.19 11.79
CA ILE A 27 -6.89 -21.25 10.65
C ILE A 27 -5.42 -21.12 10.25
N TYR A 28 -5.10 -21.59 9.06
CA TYR A 28 -3.76 -21.62 8.52
C TYR A 28 -3.65 -20.62 7.36
N VAL A 29 -2.70 -19.72 7.44
CA VAL A 29 -2.53 -18.64 6.45
C VAL A 29 -1.17 -18.79 5.80
N SER A 30 -1.17 -19.04 4.49
CA SER A 30 0.02 -19.07 3.65
C SER A 30 0.11 -17.80 2.83
N ILE A 31 1.22 -17.08 2.94
CA ILE A 31 1.53 -15.90 2.13
C ILE A 31 2.70 -16.26 1.23
N SER A 32 2.57 -16.06 -0.08
CA SER A 32 3.65 -16.38 -1.02
C SER A 32 3.68 -15.43 -2.20
N ALA A 33 4.73 -15.49 -2.98
CA ALA A 33 4.89 -14.64 -4.17
C ALA A 33 3.84 -14.94 -5.25
N PHE A 34 3.61 -16.24 -5.55
CA PHE A 34 2.80 -16.70 -6.69
C PHE A 34 1.65 -17.65 -6.29
N GLY A 35 1.38 -17.84 -4.99
CA GLY A 35 0.38 -18.81 -4.51
C GLY A 35 0.95 -20.20 -4.25
N GLN A 36 0.16 -21.06 -3.62
CA GLN A 36 0.58 -22.43 -3.25
C GLN A 36 0.57 -23.39 -4.44
N ASN A 37 -0.03 -23.02 -5.57
CA ASN A 37 -0.18 -23.85 -6.76
C ASN A 37 0.13 -23.06 -8.05
N GLY A 38 -0.12 -23.67 -9.21
CA GLY A 38 0.13 -23.09 -10.52
C GLY A 38 1.58 -23.20 -10.99
N PRO A 39 1.87 -22.77 -12.24
CA PRO A 39 3.17 -22.99 -12.87
C PRO A 39 4.33 -22.26 -12.19
N HIS A 40 4.03 -21.20 -11.43
CA HIS A 40 5.02 -20.36 -10.74
C HIS A 40 5.04 -20.55 -9.22
N GLY A 41 4.18 -21.38 -8.63
CA GLY A 41 4.10 -21.57 -7.18
C GLY A 41 5.44 -21.93 -6.52
N HIS A 42 6.33 -22.63 -7.22
CA HIS A 42 7.66 -22.98 -6.72
C HIS A 42 8.71 -21.84 -6.80
N ARG A 43 8.42 -20.76 -7.53
CA ARG A 43 9.39 -19.68 -7.76
C ARG A 43 9.53 -18.80 -6.50
N PRO A 44 10.76 -18.36 -6.19
CA PRO A 44 10.97 -17.32 -5.20
C PRO A 44 10.53 -15.95 -5.75
N GLY A 45 10.07 -15.06 -4.88
CA GLY A 45 9.77 -13.69 -5.24
C GLY A 45 9.75 -12.81 -3.99
N PHE A 46 10.22 -11.60 -4.17
CA PHE A 46 10.02 -10.47 -3.26
C PHE A 46 9.20 -9.41 -3.98
N ASP A 47 8.82 -8.37 -3.30
CA ASP A 47 8.06 -7.23 -3.83
C ASP A 47 8.54 -6.81 -5.23
N ASP A 48 9.83 -6.52 -5.39
CA ASP A 48 10.42 -6.04 -6.65
C ASP A 48 10.21 -7.01 -7.83
N VAL A 49 10.31 -8.32 -7.54
CA VAL A 49 10.12 -9.37 -8.56
C VAL A 49 8.64 -9.44 -8.96
N ILE A 50 7.75 -9.32 -7.99
CA ILE A 50 6.31 -9.35 -8.28
C ILE A 50 5.88 -8.08 -9.00
N GLN A 51 6.38 -6.90 -8.64
CA GLN A 51 6.13 -5.68 -9.42
C GLN A 51 6.51 -5.86 -10.90
N ALA A 52 7.64 -6.53 -11.17
CA ALA A 52 8.10 -6.77 -12.54
C ALA A 52 7.25 -7.82 -13.28
N THR A 53 6.93 -8.94 -12.62
CA THR A 53 6.31 -10.11 -13.28
C THR A 53 4.78 -10.06 -13.36
N SER A 54 4.14 -9.19 -12.58
CA SER A 54 2.68 -9.05 -12.54
C SER A 54 2.11 -8.01 -13.51
N GLY A 55 2.97 -7.29 -14.26
CA GLY A 55 2.55 -6.16 -15.09
C GLY A 55 2.46 -4.83 -14.33
N PHE A 56 2.69 -4.81 -13.01
CA PHE A 56 2.57 -3.58 -12.22
C PHE A 56 3.56 -2.49 -12.68
N MET A 57 4.78 -2.88 -13.05
CA MET A 57 5.76 -1.92 -13.57
C MET A 57 5.40 -1.38 -14.95
N SER A 58 4.63 -2.12 -15.78
CA SER A 58 4.25 -1.64 -17.11
C SER A 58 3.30 -0.43 -17.04
N ILE A 59 2.42 -0.38 -16.05
CA ILE A 59 1.53 0.76 -15.82
C ILE A 59 2.23 1.95 -15.14
N ASN A 60 3.38 1.72 -14.52
CA ASN A 60 4.23 2.74 -13.88
C ASN A 60 5.36 3.24 -14.81
N GLN A 61 5.21 3.05 -16.10
CA GLN A 61 6.21 3.44 -17.09
C GLN A 61 6.37 4.95 -17.16
N ARG A 62 7.63 5.42 -17.19
CA ARG A 62 7.99 6.81 -17.44
C ARG A 62 9.22 6.88 -18.34
N GLY A 63 9.18 7.76 -19.33
CA GLY A 63 10.32 8.09 -20.20
C GLY A 63 11.17 6.91 -20.66
N ASN A 64 12.04 6.41 -19.81
CA ASN A 64 13.01 5.35 -20.11
C ASN A 64 12.50 3.91 -19.88
N GLY A 65 11.21 3.70 -19.67
CA GLY A 65 10.61 2.36 -19.53
C GLY A 65 9.96 2.07 -18.18
N PRO A 66 9.62 0.80 -17.91
CA PRO A 66 8.96 0.39 -16.67
C PRO A 66 9.80 0.69 -15.43
N ILE A 67 9.18 1.27 -14.40
CA ILE A 67 9.83 1.56 -13.12
C ILE A 67 9.07 0.94 -11.97
N ARG A 68 9.78 0.55 -10.92
CA ARG A 68 9.15 0.12 -9.67
C ARG A 68 8.71 1.30 -8.82
N THR A 69 7.75 1.09 -7.92
CA THR A 69 7.40 2.07 -6.88
C THR A 69 8.52 2.18 -5.83
N GLY A 70 8.58 3.31 -5.15
CA GLY A 70 9.64 3.63 -4.19
C GLY A 70 9.63 2.86 -2.87
N GLY A 71 8.70 1.93 -2.65
CA GLY A 71 8.60 1.14 -1.42
C GLY A 71 8.02 -0.24 -1.68
N PRO A 72 8.03 -1.15 -0.69
CA PRO A 72 7.50 -2.52 -0.79
C PRO A 72 5.97 -2.53 -0.70
N VAL A 73 5.31 -1.87 -1.65
CA VAL A 73 3.85 -1.64 -1.64
C VAL A 73 3.05 -2.94 -1.74
N LEU A 74 3.60 -3.95 -2.43
CA LEU A 74 2.93 -5.23 -2.60
C LEU A 74 3.05 -6.10 -1.35
N ASP A 75 4.17 -6.04 -0.62
CA ASP A 75 4.31 -6.69 0.68
C ASP A 75 3.26 -6.17 1.66
N TYR A 76 3.13 -4.84 1.79
CA TYR A 76 2.12 -4.23 2.67
C TYR A 76 0.69 -4.55 2.24
N ALA A 77 0.38 -4.44 0.96
CA ALA A 77 -0.95 -4.75 0.44
C ALA A 77 -1.31 -6.22 0.65
N THR A 78 -0.36 -7.12 0.44
CA THR A 78 -0.54 -8.56 0.67
C THR A 78 -0.77 -8.87 2.15
N GLY A 79 -0.03 -8.21 3.05
CA GLY A 79 -0.24 -8.33 4.49
C GLY A 79 -1.63 -7.86 4.92
N MET A 80 -2.10 -6.73 4.40
CA MET A 80 -3.47 -6.23 4.66
C MET A 80 -4.53 -7.17 4.11
N GLN A 81 -4.34 -7.72 2.91
CA GLN A 81 -5.25 -8.70 2.31
C GLN A 81 -5.27 -10.00 3.12
N ALA A 82 -4.10 -10.48 3.58
CA ALA A 82 -4.01 -11.66 4.43
C ALA A 82 -4.75 -11.47 5.76
N ALA A 83 -4.64 -10.29 6.38
CA ALA A 83 -5.40 -9.96 7.58
C ALA A 83 -6.91 -9.99 7.32
N SER A 84 -7.39 -9.39 6.23
CA SER A 84 -8.81 -9.40 5.84
C SER A 84 -9.33 -10.81 5.59
N ALA A 85 -8.57 -11.63 4.84
CA ALA A 85 -8.92 -13.02 4.56
C ALA A 85 -8.89 -13.88 5.83
N THR A 86 -7.98 -13.61 6.76
CA THR A 86 -7.95 -14.28 8.08
C THR A 86 -9.21 -13.98 8.89
N LEU A 87 -9.67 -12.73 8.91
CA LEU A 87 -10.92 -12.37 9.59
C LEU A 87 -12.12 -13.08 8.97
N ALA A 88 -12.20 -13.19 7.65
CA ALA A 88 -13.22 -13.97 6.96
C ALA A 88 -13.14 -15.47 7.33
N ALA A 89 -11.92 -16.03 7.41
CA ALA A 89 -11.71 -17.41 7.83
C ALA A 89 -12.11 -17.64 9.29
N VAL A 90 -11.88 -16.68 10.20
CA VAL A 90 -12.34 -16.75 11.61
C VAL A 90 -13.86 -16.82 11.67
N LEU A 91 -14.56 -15.96 10.91
CA LEU A 91 -16.03 -15.97 10.86
C LEU A 91 -16.57 -17.29 10.29
N THR A 92 -15.99 -17.77 9.21
CA THR A 92 -16.38 -19.04 8.56
C THR A 92 -16.12 -20.23 9.50
N GLN A 93 -14.98 -20.26 10.16
CA GLN A 93 -14.62 -21.29 11.13
C GLN A 93 -15.60 -21.29 12.31
N GLY A 94 -15.97 -20.10 12.83
CA GLY A 94 -16.98 -19.96 13.89
C GLY A 94 -18.35 -20.53 13.52
N GLN A 95 -18.73 -20.44 12.24
CA GLN A 95 -20.00 -20.97 11.72
C GLN A 95 -19.96 -22.47 11.43
N THR A 96 -18.84 -22.94 10.86
CA THR A 96 -18.72 -24.31 10.34
C THR A 96 -18.05 -25.28 11.32
N GLY A 97 -17.27 -24.76 12.26
CA GLY A 97 -16.43 -25.54 13.17
C GLY A 97 -15.24 -26.24 12.48
N GLN A 98 -14.98 -25.92 11.19
CA GLN A 98 -13.98 -26.60 10.39
C GLN A 98 -12.71 -25.76 10.23
N ALA A 99 -11.54 -26.42 10.09
CA ALA A 99 -10.29 -25.78 9.76
C ALA A 99 -10.39 -25.00 8.45
N GLN A 100 -9.71 -23.86 8.39
CA GLN A 100 -9.65 -22.99 7.21
C GLN A 100 -8.21 -22.83 6.73
N HIS A 101 -7.99 -22.93 5.42
CA HIS A 101 -6.72 -22.58 4.79
C HIS A 101 -6.92 -21.31 3.96
N VAL A 102 -6.14 -20.29 4.27
CA VAL A 102 -6.08 -19.03 3.54
C VAL A 102 -4.78 -19.02 2.73
N ASP A 103 -4.89 -18.97 1.41
CA ASP A 103 -3.76 -18.84 0.48
C ASP A 103 -3.80 -17.44 -0.13
N VAL A 104 -2.75 -16.64 0.12
CA VAL A 104 -2.64 -15.26 -0.38
C VAL A 104 -1.37 -15.13 -1.20
N ALA A 105 -1.53 -14.85 -2.49
CA ALA A 105 -0.43 -14.60 -3.40
C ALA A 105 -0.21 -13.11 -3.64
N MET A 106 1.03 -12.64 -3.56
CA MET A 106 1.38 -11.25 -3.88
C MET A 106 0.98 -10.89 -5.31
N GLN A 107 1.14 -11.80 -6.25
CA GLN A 107 0.72 -11.59 -7.65
C GLN A 107 -0.78 -11.35 -7.77
N ASP A 108 -1.61 -12.12 -7.08
CA ASP A 108 -3.07 -11.97 -7.12
C ASP A 108 -3.52 -10.64 -6.50
N VAL A 109 -2.90 -10.28 -5.37
CA VAL A 109 -3.14 -8.99 -4.71
C VAL A 109 -2.72 -7.83 -5.61
N THR A 110 -1.64 -7.98 -6.38
CA THR A 110 -1.24 -6.96 -7.36
C THR A 110 -2.33 -6.73 -8.40
N HIS A 111 -2.91 -7.79 -8.97
CA HIS A 111 -4.02 -7.64 -9.93
C HIS A 111 -5.27 -7.01 -9.30
N LEU A 112 -5.50 -7.24 -8.00
CA LEU A 112 -6.56 -6.57 -7.26
C LEU A 112 -6.30 -5.06 -7.14
N LEU A 113 -5.06 -4.64 -6.84
CA LEU A 113 -4.68 -3.22 -6.73
C LEU A 113 -4.85 -2.46 -8.04
N VAL A 114 -4.56 -3.11 -9.16
CA VAL A 114 -4.69 -2.53 -10.52
C VAL A 114 -5.88 -3.12 -11.26
N ASN A 115 -6.95 -3.43 -10.55
CA ASN A 115 -8.10 -4.18 -11.06
C ASN A 115 -8.66 -3.61 -12.38
N ARG A 116 -8.77 -2.28 -12.52
CA ARG A 116 -9.27 -1.66 -13.76
C ARG A 116 -8.38 -2.02 -14.95
N GLN A 117 -7.08 -1.87 -14.82
CA GLN A 117 -6.10 -2.15 -15.88
C GLN A 117 -6.07 -3.66 -16.18
N ALA A 118 -5.99 -4.48 -15.13
CA ALA A 118 -5.98 -5.94 -15.26
C ALA A 118 -7.25 -6.48 -15.94
N THR A 119 -8.42 -5.99 -15.55
CA THR A 119 -9.71 -6.39 -16.15
C THR A 119 -9.79 -6.00 -17.63
N LEU A 120 -9.37 -4.79 -17.97
CA LEU A 120 -9.39 -4.32 -19.38
C LEU A 120 -8.40 -5.11 -20.24
N ALA A 121 -7.19 -5.37 -19.72
CA ALA A 121 -6.20 -6.19 -20.41
C ALA A 121 -6.71 -7.62 -20.64
N ALA A 122 -7.27 -8.24 -19.61
CA ALA A 122 -7.83 -9.60 -19.71
C ALA A 122 -9.05 -9.68 -20.66
N THR A 123 -9.86 -8.63 -20.75
CA THR A 123 -11.06 -8.60 -21.58
C THR A 123 -10.74 -8.31 -23.04
N ASN A 124 -9.86 -7.34 -23.29
CA ASN A 124 -9.61 -6.80 -24.63
C ASN A 124 -8.33 -7.36 -25.28
N GLY A 125 -7.48 -8.07 -24.51
CA GLY A 125 -6.18 -8.55 -24.99
C GLY A 125 -5.16 -7.43 -25.26
N THR A 126 -5.42 -6.21 -24.75
CA THR A 126 -4.56 -5.04 -24.95
C THR A 126 -4.33 -4.32 -23.63
N GLU A 127 -3.10 -3.88 -23.40
CA GLU A 127 -2.80 -3.02 -22.26
C GLU A 127 -3.34 -1.60 -22.47
N LEU A 128 -3.73 -0.96 -21.39
CA LEU A 128 -3.93 0.48 -21.39
C LEU A 128 -2.57 1.16 -21.54
N PRO A 129 -2.54 2.35 -22.21
CA PRO A 129 -1.31 3.12 -22.23
C PRO A 129 -0.82 3.39 -20.80
N PRO A 130 0.50 3.40 -20.58
CA PRO A 130 1.05 3.74 -19.26
C PRO A 130 0.52 5.08 -18.80
N GLY A 131 0.35 5.23 -17.48
CA GLY A 131 -0.03 6.50 -16.87
C GLY A 131 0.98 7.60 -17.25
N GLN A 132 0.47 8.74 -17.67
CA GLN A 132 1.26 9.91 -17.97
C GLN A 132 1.35 10.83 -16.75
N ASP A 133 2.30 11.76 -16.75
CA ASP A 133 2.33 12.79 -15.72
C ASP A 133 1.06 13.66 -15.74
N ARG A 134 0.42 13.76 -16.91
CA ARG A 134 -0.84 14.45 -17.15
C ARG A 134 -1.74 13.65 -18.09
N ASP A 135 -2.97 13.45 -17.68
CA ASP A 135 -4.01 12.80 -18.48
C ASP A 135 -4.96 13.83 -19.13
N GLY A 136 -4.61 15.13 -19.05
CA GLY A 136 -5.38 16.23 -19.61
C GLY A 136 -4.91 17.58 -19.08
N PRO A 137 -5.50 18.69 -19.57
CA PRO A 137 -5.04 20.06 -19.32
C PRO A 137 -5.11 20.47 -17.83
N MET A 138 -5.89 19.78 -17.03
CA MET A 138 -6.04 20.01 -15.58
C MET A 138 -6.11 18.70 -14.80
N LEU A 139 -5.52 17.63 -15.33
CA LEU A 139 -5.46 16.34 -14.69
C LEU A 139 -4.04 15.82 -14.71
N GLY A 140 -3.36 15.90 -13.55
CA GLY A 140 -1.98 15.46 -13.41
C GLY A 140 -1.11 16.43 -12.66
N ARG A 141 0.20 16.25 -12.76
CA ARG A 141 1.23 16.99 -12.04
C ARG A 141 1.69 18.22 -12.84
N PHE A 142 1.72 19.37 -12.18
CA PHE A 142 2.19 20.64 -12.73
C PHE A 142 3.29 21.23 -11.87
N ALA A 143 4.29 21.86 -12.52
CA ALA A 143 5.35 22.57 -11.82
C ALA A 143 4.80 23.90 -11.23
N THR A 144 5.35 24.28 -10.08
CA THR A 144 5.13 25.55 -9.41
C THR A 144 6.46 26.31 -9.28
N ALA A 145 6.47 27.45 -8.62
CA ALA A 145 7.71 28.22 -8.42
C ALA A 145 8.79 27.44 -7.64
N ASP A 146 8.40 26.52 -6.76
CA ASP A 146 9.29 25.81 -5.83
C ASP A 146 9.12 24.28 -5.79
N GLY A 147 8.14 23.75 -6.51
CA GLY A 147 7.82 22.33 -6.44
C GLY A 147 6.79 21.90 -7.46
N TRP A 148 5.76 21.20 -6.97
CA TRP A 148 4.73 20.60 -7.80
C TRP A 148 3.38 20.61 -7.12
N VAL A 149 2.30 20.76 -7.92
CA VAL A 149 0.92 20.48 -7.50
C VAL A 149 0.32 19.39 -8.38
N MET A 150 -0.55 18.59 -7.78
CA MET A 150 -1.41 17.63 -8.47
C MET A 150 -2.80 18.24 -8.63
N LEU A 151 -3.29 18.34 -9.86
CA LEU A 151 -4.67 18.75 -10.16
C LEU A 151 -5.51 17.53 -10.52
N ALA A 152 -6.77 17.51 -10.09
CA ALA A 152 -7.71 16.43 -10.32
C ALA A 152 -9.00 16.93 -11.02
N GLY A 153 -8.83 17.56 -12.17
CA GLY A 153 -9.91 18.12 -12.99
C GLY A 153 -10.73 17.09 -13.77
N TYR A 154 -11.18 15.99 -13.13
CA TYR A 154 -11.93 14.89 -13.76
C TYR A 154 -13.26 15.30 -14.39
N LEU A 155 -13.95 16.27 -13.81
CA LEU A 155 -15.29 16.69 -14.24
C LEU A 155 -15.30 18.16 -14.67
N PRO A 156 -16.18 18.56 -15.60
CA PRO A 156 -16.26 19.96 -16.04
C PRO A 156 -16.42 20.98 -14.92
N ARG A 157 -17.13 20.63 -13.85
CA ARG A 157 -17.25 21.51 -12.66
C ARG A 157 -15.91 21.71 -11.94
N HIS A 158 -15.07 20.65 -11.87
CA HIS A 158 -13.74 20.75 -11.27
C HIS A 158 -12.82 21.61 -12.13
N GLN A 159 -12.87 21.43 -13.44
CA GLN A 159 -12.10 22.21 -14.40
C GLN A 159 -12.43 23.71 -14.30
N ARG A 160 -13.72 24.04 -14.29
CA ARG A 160 -14.16 25.43 -14.09
C ARG A 160 -13.71 26.03 -12.75
N ALA A 161 -13.75 25.24 -11.67
CA ALA A 161 -13.28 25.70 -10.37
C ALA A 161 -11.76 25.97 -10.36
N ILE A 162 -10.97 25.09 -10.99
CA ILE A 162 -9.53 25.30 -11.20
C ILE A 162 -9.27 26.58 -11.99
N CYS A 163 -9.95 26.77 -13.14
CA CYS A 163 -9.80 27.97 -13.96
C CYS A 163 -10.12 29.27 -13.20
N ARG A 164 -11.14 29.26 -12.35
CA ARG A 164 -11.48 30.42 -11.52
C ARG A 164 -10.39 30.77 -10.51
N VAL A 165 -9.83 29.77 -9.82
CA VAL A 165 -8.72 29.97 -8.88
C VAL A 165 -7.48 30.51 -9.59
N LEU A 166 -7.23 30.04 -10.81
CA LEU A 166 -6.11 30.49 -11.64
C LEU A 166 -6.37 31.80 -12.38
N ASN A 167 -7.53 32.46 -12.20
CA ASN A 167 -7.94 33.65 -12.94
C ASN A 167 -8.00 33.47 -14.46
N LEU A 168 -8.27 32.25 -14.94
CA LEU A 168 -8.44 31.91 -16.35
C LEU A 168 -9.94 31.94 -16.71
N GLN A 169 -10.57 33.13 -16.60
CA GLN A 169 -12.03 33.29 -16.75
C GLN A 169 -12.54 32.86 -18.10
N GLU A 170 -11.80 33.15 -19.17
CA GLU A 170 -12.18 32.75 -20.54
C GLU A 170 -12.45 31.24 -20.66
N PHE A 171 -11.61 30.40 -19.97
CA PHE A 171 -11.79 28.94 -19.95
C PHE A 171 -12.84 28.49 -18.94
N ALA A 172 -13.03 29.26 -17.85
CA ALA A 172 -14.01 28.92 -16.82
C ALA A 172 -15.44 28.94 -17.33
N ASP A 173 -15.72 29.78 -18.33
CA ASP A 173 -17.05 30.01 -18.87
C ASP A 173 -17.33 29.17 -20.16
N MET A 174 -16.32 28.45 -20.69
CA MET A 174 -16.44 27.60 -21.87
C MET A 174 -17.27 26.33 -21.58
N GLY A 175 -17.98 25.89 -22.61
CA GLY A 175 -18.63 24.57 -22.64
C GLY A 175 -17.61 23.43 -22.76
N GLY A 176 -18.01 22.22 -22.37
CA GLY A 176 -17.09 21.07 -22.35
C GLY A 176 -16.50 20.73 -23.74
N ALA A 177 -17.24 20.87 -24.81
CA ALA A 177 -16.75 20.64 -26.19
C ALA A 177 -15.69 21.68 -26.59
N GLU A 178 -15.96 22.95 -26.34
CA GLU A 178 -15.03 24.06 -26.62
C GLU A 178 -13.75 23.96 -25.79
N LEU A 179 -13.91 23.59 -24.55
CA LEU A 179 -12.77 23.36 -23.64
C LEU A 179 -11.88 22.21 -24.14
N ALA A 180 -12.48 21.15 -24.69
CA ALA A 180 -11.73 20.03 -25.26
C ALA A 180 -10.96 20.45 -26.54
N GLU A 181 -11.55 21.27 -27.41
CA GLU A 181 -10.89 21.82 -28.60
C GLU A 181 -9.68 22.70 -28.22
N LYS A 182 -9.78 23.45 -27.13
CA LYS A 182 -8.72 24.33 -26.61
C LYS A 182 -7.82 23.69 -25.56
N SER A 183 -7.82 22.36 -25.46
CA SER A 183 -7.11 21.62 -24.41
C SER A 183 -5.62 21.98 -24.31
N ALA A 184 -4.91 22.09 -25.41
CA ALA A 184 -3.48 22.42 -25.43
C ALA A 184 -3.21 23.89 -25.03
N GLU A 185 -4.09 24.81 -25.43
CA GLU A 185 -4.01 26.21 -25.03
C GLU A 185 -4.25 26.36 -23.53
N LEU A 186 -5.29 25.71 -23.02
CA LEU A 186 -5.60 25.66 -21.60
C LEU A 186 -4.46 25.05 -20.78
N GLU A 187 -3.89 23.93 -21.21
CA GLU A 187 -2.76 23.31 -20.51
C GLU A 187 -1.57 24.26 -20.40
N THR A 188 -1.27 24.98 -21.47
CA THR A 188 -0.19 25.98 -21.49
C THR A 188 -0.49 27.12 -20.53
N ALA A 189 -1.71 27.65 -20.53
CA ALA A 189 -2.12 28.72 -19.63
C ALA A 189 -2.08 28.28 -18.16
N VAL A 190 -2.61 27.10 -17.84
CA VAL A 190 -2.57 26.51 -16.50
C VAL A 190 -1.12 26.36 -16.02
N ALA A 191 -0.24 25.79 -16.85
CA ALA A 191 1.16 25.59 -16.50
C ALA A 191 1.88 26.93 -16.25
N ALA A 192 1.63 27.94 -17.07
CA ALA A 192 2.24 29.26 -16.92
C ALA A 192 1.81 29.97 -15.61
N VAL A 193 0.51 29.92 -15.27
CA VAL A 193 0.01 30.53 -14.03
C VAL A 193 0.53 29.80 -12.80
N LEU A 194 0.58 28.47 -12.82
CA LEU A 194 1.06 27.70 -11.66
C LEU A 194 2.53 27.99 -11.31
N LEU A 195 3.36 28.38 -12.25
CA LEU A 195 4.73 28.80 -12.01
C LEU A 195 4.87 30.13 -11.23
N THR A 196 3.78 30.89 -11.04
CA THR A 196 3.83 32.21 -10.37
C THR A 196 3.83 32.17 -8.87
N ASN A 197 3.37 31.07 -8.25
CA ASN A 197 3.30 30.91 -6.79
C ASN A 197 3.95 29.58 -6.35
N SER A 198 4.21 29.51 -5.05
CA SER A 198 4.70 28.27 -4.41
C SER A 198 3.64 27.16 -4.40
N SER A 199 4.09 25.93 -4.23
CA SER A 199 3.21 24.77 -4.10
C SER A 199 2.26 24.87 -2.90
N ASP A 200 2.74 25.41 -1.77
CA ASP A 200 1.95 25.59 -0.56
C ASP A 200 0.90 26.71 -0.71
N GLU A 201 1.23 27.81 -1.39
CA GLU A 201 0.25 28.87 -1.68
C GLU A 201 -0.87 28.36 -2.59
N TRP A 202 -0.53 27.59 -3.63
CA TRP A 202 -1.53 26.97 -4.50
C TRP A 202 -2.38 25.95 -3.75
N ASP A 203 -1.79 25.11 -2.91
CA ASP A 203 -2.51 24.14 -2.07
C ASP A 203 -3.56 24.83 -1.20
N LYS A 204 -3.17 25.94 -0.56
CA LYS A 204 -4.07 26.76 0.23
C LYS A 204 -5.22 27.34 -0.59
N LEU A 205 -4.92 28.02 -1.71
CA LEU A 205 -5.93 28.65 -2.57
C LEU A 205 -6.92 27.63 -3.14
N PHE A 206 -6.43 26.47 -3.59
CA PHE A 206 -7.29 25.40 -4.07
C PHE A 206 -8.17 24.82 -2.96
N SER A 207 -7.60 24.58 -1.79
CA SER A 207 -8.33 24.06 -0.63
C SER A 207 -9.44 25.00 -0.19
N GLU A 208 -9.17 26.31 -0.08
CA GLU A 208 -10.15 27.33 0.30
C GLU A 208 -11.30 27.43 -0.72
N ALA A 209 -11.00 27.19 -2.01
CA ALA A 209 -11.99 27.18 -3.08
C ALA A 209 -12.70 25.82 -3.25
N GLY A 210 -12.38 24.82 -2.43
CA GLY A 210 -12.94 23.48 -2.56
C GLY A 210 -12.53 22.72 -3.84
N VAL A 211 -11.40 23.07 -4.43
CA VAL A 211 -10.84 22.42 -5.60
C VAL A 211 -10.11 21.15 -5.19
N VAL A 212 -10.31 20.08 -5.97
CA VAL A 212 -9.58 18.80 -5.75
C VAL A 212 -8.18 18.93 -6.35
N ALA A 213 -7.26 19.40 -5.53
CA ALA A 213 -5.85 19.60 -5.87
C ALA A 213 -5.00 19.44 -4.59
N GLY A 214 -3.68 19.35 -4.72
CA GLY A 214 -2.79 19.29 -3.57
C GLY A 214 -1.33 19.45 -3.96
N ALA A 215 -0.53 20.06 -3.06
CA ALA A 215 0.92 20.11 -3.20
C ALA A 215 1.54 18.71 -3.11
N VAL A 216 2.50 18.44 -3.98
CA VAL A 216 3.29 17.20 -3.91
C VAL A 216 4.32 17.33 -2.80
N ARG A 217 4.19 16.53 -1.76
CA ARG A 217 5.04 16.57 -0.56
C ARG A 217 5.91 15.33 -0.45
N ASP A 218 7.07 15.46 0.12
CA ASP A 218 7.88 14.33 0.56
C ASP A 218 7.44 13.84 1.96
N LEU A 219 8.00 12.70 2.39
CA LEU A 219 7.64 12.07 3.68
C LEU A 219 8.12 12.85 4.91
N VAL A 220 9.00 13.82 4.75
CA VAL A 220 9.44 14.71 5.84
C VAL A 220 8.49 15.90 5.95
N ASN A 221 8.20 16.53 4.82
CA ASN A 221 7.40 17.76 4.77
C ASN A 221 5.90 17.55 4.99
N ILE A 222 5.39 16.31 4.86
CA ILE A 222 3.97 16.02 5.17
C ILE A 222 3.59 16.38 6.61
N HIS A 223 4.55 16.32 7.55
CA HIS A 223 4.33 16.66 8.96
C HIS A 223 4.01 18.15 9.17
N ALA A 224 4.51 19.04 8.31
CA ALA A 224 4.20 20.46 8.37
C ALA A 224 2.72 20.77 8.14
N THR A 225 1.95 19.85 7.57
CA THR A 225 0.50 20.02 7.38
C THR A 225 -0.30 19.85 8.66
N GLY A 226 0.27 19.28 9.72
CA GLY A 226 -0.42 18.91 10.95
C GLY A 226 -1.40 17.73 10.84
N GLN A 227 -1.67 17.24 9.63
CA GLN A 227 -2.64 16.15 9.42
C GLN A 227 -2.19 14.81 9.99
N PRO A 228 -0.91 14.39 9.87
CA PRO A 228 -0.41 13.18 10.52
C PRO A 228 -0.53 13.23 12.05
N GLU A 229 -0.27 14.38 12.65
CA GLU A 229 -0.37 14.61 14.09
C GLU A 229 -1.83 14.62 14.56
N ALA A 230 -2.72 15.33 13.86
CA ALA A 230 -4.16 15.35 14.16
C ALA A 230 -4.81 13.95 14.03
N ARG A 231 -4.28 13.10 13.16
CA ARG A 231 -4.71 11.71 13.00
C ARG A 231 -3.97 10.73 13.92
N GLU A 232 -2.99 11.19 14.68
CA GLU A 232 -2.12 10.34 15.51
C GLU A 232 -1.53 9.19 14.68
N LEU A 233 -1.06 9.52 13.46
CA LEU A 233 -0.56 8.53 12.52
C LEU A 233 0.70 7.82 13.02
N PHE A 234 1.45 8.48 13.92
CA PHE A 234 2.67 7.93 14.50
C PHE A 234 2.59 7.88 16.02
N VAL A 235 3.11 6.81 16.60
CA VAL A 235 3.32 6.68 18.05
C VAL A 235 4.80 6.44 18.32
N THR A 236 5.27 6.96 19.45
CA THR A 236 6.65 6.70 19.90
C THR A 236 6.71 5.35 20.61
N ARG A 237 7.71 4.56 20.27
CA ARG A 237 8.05 3.29 20.93
C ARG A 237 9.54 3.25 21.21
N ARG A 238 9.92 2.52 22.24
CA ARG A 238 11.33 2.29 22.56
C ARG A 238 11.83 1.05 21.83
N SER A 239 13.04 1.13 21.34
CA SER A 239 13.83 -0.04 20.94
C SER A 239 15.02 -0.16 21.93
N PRO A 240 15.74 -1.27 21.94
CA PRO A 240 16.93 -1.41 22.79
C PRO A 240 17.98 -0.32 22.55
N GLN A 241 17.99 0.33 21.40
CA GLN A 241 19.00 1.32 21.00
C GLN A 241 18.49 2.76 21.06
N ARG A 242 17.19 3.00 20.84
CA ARG A 242 16.64 4.35 20.73
C ARG A 242 15.12 4.38 20.78
N GLU A 243 14.56 5.56 20.93
CA GLU A 243 13.15 5.81 20.63
C GLU A 243 12.96 5.90 19.11
N VAL A 244 11.84 5.36 18.63
CA VAL A 244 11.44 5.39 17.22
C VAL A 244 9.96 5.77 17.12
N ARG A 245 9.61 6.50 16.06
CA ARG A 245 8.21 6.75 15.70
C ARG A 245 7.78 5.68 14.70
N VAL A 246 6.75 4.93 15.06
CA VAL A 246 6.18 3.87 14.22
C VAL A 246 4.76 4.27 13.81
N THR A 247 4.34 3.85 12.62
CA THR A 247 2.98 4.12 12.15
C THR A 247 1.96 3.31 12.94
N THR A 248 0.79 3.90 13.12
CA THR A 248 -0.40 3.20 13.63
C THR A 248 -1.03 2.34 12.53
N ALA A 249 -2.12 1.64 12.83
CA ALA A 249 -2.77 0.74 11.87
C ALA A 249 -3.47 1.45 10.70
N GLY A 250 -3.50 2.80 10.68
CA GLY A 250 -4.13 3.58 9.62
C GLY A 250 -5.65 3.67 9.73
N TYR A 251 -6.25 3.13 10.78
CA TYR A 251 -7.69 3.25 11.08
C TYR A 251 -7.92 3.48 12.57
N ARG A 252 -9.13 3.95 12.89
CA ARG A 252 -9.65 4.07 14.26
C ARG A 252 -10.83 3.12 14.44
N LEU A 253 -10.98 2.58 15.64
CA LEU A 253 -12.13 1.79 16.02
C LEU A 253 -12.80 2.49 17.21
N ASN A 254 -14.07 2.90 17.06
CA ASN A 254 -14.78 3.71 18.06
C ASN A 254 -13.98 4.96 18.49
N ASP A 255 -13.43 5.68 17.51
CA ASP A 255 -12.55 6.84 17.68
C ASP A 255 -11.19 6.57 18.35
N GLU A 256 -10.91 5.35 18.75
CA GLU A 256 -9.61 4.94 19.31
C GLU A 256 -8.62 4.61 18.20
N VAL A 257 -7.39 5.11 18.34
CA VAL A 257 -6.29 4.82 17.42
C VAL A 257 -5.75 3.41 17.66
N MET A 258 -5.77 2.60 16.62
CA MET A 258 -5.17 1.28 16.68
C MET A 258 -3.66 1.37 16.49
N ALA A 259 -2.94 1.27 17.58
CA ALA A 259 -1.48 1.36 17.61
C ALA A 259 -0.84 0.01 18.01
N PRO A 260 0.41 -0.26 17.59
CA PRO A 260 1.15 -1.42 18.08
C PRO A 260 1.24 -1.40 19.61
N ALA A 261 0.96 -2.54 20.23
CA ALA A 261 1.10 -2.69 21.69
C ALA A 261 2.59 -2.85 22.08
N GLY A 262 2.97 -2.17 23.18
CA GLY A 262 4.31 -2.31 23.75
C GLY A 262 5.45 -1.69 22.93
N ASP A 263 6.65 -1.88 23.44
CA ASP A 263 7.89 -1.41 22.82
C ASP A 263 8.45 -2.44 21.82
N LEU A 264 9.45 -2.06 21.03
CA LEU A 264 10.09 -2.97 20.07
C LEU A 264 11.03 -3.93 20.83
N PRO A 265 10.82 -5.26 20.69
CA PRO A 265 11.64 -6.22 21.41
C PRO A 265 13.07 -6.29 20.86
N GLY A 266 14.01 -6.59 21.73
CA GLY A 266 15.35 -7.05 21.34
C GLY A 266 15.33 -8.49 20.81
N LEU A 267 16.42 -8.88 20.16
CA LEU A 267 16.58 -10.26 19.70
C LEU A 267 16.53 -11.23 20.88
N GLY A 268 15.64 -12.22 20.81
CA GLY A 268 15.47 -13.23 21.85
C GLY A 268 14.84 -12.75 23.15
N GLN A 269 14.33 -11.52 23.23
CA GLN A 269 13.78 -10.92 24.46
C GLN A 269 12.67 -11.77 25.10
N HIS A 270 11.85 -12.43 24.29
CA HIS A 270 10.73 -13.25 24.77
C HIS A 270 10.98 -14.76 24.68
N THR A 271 12.20 -15.18 24.37
CA THR A 271 12.54 -16.60 24.18
C THR A 271 12.19 -17.45 25.41
N ASP A 272 12.61 -17.03 26.61
CA ASP A 272 12.40 -17.79 27.85
C ASP A 272 10.91 -17.87 28.20
N GLU A 273 10.18 -16.76 28.04
CA GLU A 273 8.74 -16.70 28.27
C GLU A 273 7.99 -17.66 27.35
N ILE A 274 8.29 -17.59 26.04
CA ILE A 274 7.60 -18.40 25.02
C ILE A 274 7.90 -19.89 25.25
N LEU A 275 9.16 -20.27 25.44
CA LEU A 275 9.55 -21.66 25.64
C LEU A 275 9.04 -22.21 26.96
N GLY A 276 9.05 -21.40 28.04
CA GLY A 276 8.46 -21.74 29.31
C GLY A 276 6.95 -22.00 29.23
N ASN A 277 6.22 -21.14 28.50
CA ASN A 277 4.77 -21.33 28.24
C ASN A 277 4.48 -22.60 27.41
N LEU A 278 5.44 -23.05 26.61
CA LEU A 278 5.36 -24.33 25.88
C LEU A 278 5.73 -25.54 26.77
N GLY A 279 6.05 -25.32 28.05
CA GLY A 279 6.36 -26.38 29.02
C GLY A 279 7.82 -26.83 29.06
N LEU A 280 8.75 -26.09 28.42
CA LEU A 280 10.17 -26.39 28.53
C LEU A 280 10.69 -25.92 29.90
N SER A 281 11.54 -26.74 30.52
CA SER A 281 12.24 -26.36 31.78
C SER A 281 13.36 -25.37 31.49
N ASP A 282 13.73 -24.57 32.50
CA ASP A 282 14.86 -23.62 32.40
C ASP A 282 16.16 -24.32 31.97
N THR A 283 16.36 -25.57 32.40
CA THR A 283 17.53 -26.38 32.00
C THR A 283 17.49 -26.66 30.49
N ALA A 284 16.32 -27.02 29.95
CA ALA A 284 16.16 -27.27 28.54
C ALA A 284 16.37 -26.00 27.70
N ILE A 285 15.85 -24.86 28.17
CA ILE A 285 16.01 -23.55 27.50
C ILE A 285 17.49 -23.15 27.47
N LYS A 286 18.20 -23.29 28.59
CA LYS A 286 19.65 -23.05 28.65
C LYS A 286 20.44 -23.94 27.71
N ALA A 287 20.06 -25.22 27.60
CA ALA A 287 20.70 -26.14 26.65
C ALA A 287 20.49 -25.69 25.18
N LEU A 288 19.28 -25.24 24.82
CA LEU A 288 18.98 -24.69 23.46
C LEU A 288 19.80 -23.44 23.18
N ARG A 289 19.97 -22.54 24.14
CA ARG A 289 20.85 -21.36 24.00
C ARG A 289 22.31 -21.76 23.81
N SER A 290 22.81 -22.69 24.64
CA SER A 290 24.19 -23.16 24.52
C SER A 290 24.48 -23.82 23.18
N ALA A 291 23.48 -24.50 22.62
CA ALA A 291 23.52 -25.07 21.26
C ALA A 291 23.27 -24.06 20.16
N LYS A 292 23.04 -22.78 20.47
CA LYS A 292 22.72 -21.69 19.52
C LYS A 292 21.47 -21.98 18.66
N VAL A 293 20.53 -22.73 19.19
CA VAL A 293 19.23 -23.02 18.53
C VAL A 293 18.29 -21.83 18.72
N VAL A 294 18.40 -21.15 19.86
CA VAL A 294 17.63 -19.94 20.21
C VAL A 294 18.56 -18.84 20.72
N ALA A 295 18.09 -17.58 20.62
CA ALA A 295 18.76 -16.41 21.13
C ALA A 295 18.30 -16.06 22.56
#